data_8ad90d79ba2d929193c00e871fdbbb14
#
_entry.id   8ad90d79ba2d929193c00e871fdbbb14
#
_cell.length_a   1.000
_cell.length_b   1.000
_cell.length_c   1.000
_cell.angle_alpha   90.00
_cell.angle_beta   90.00
_cell.angle_gamma   90.00
#
_symmetry.space_group_name_H-M   'P 1'
#
loop_
_entity.id
_entity.type
_entity.pdbx_description
1 polymer ?
#
loop_
_entity_poly.entity_id
_entity_poly.type
_entity_poly.pdbx_seq_one_letter_code
_entity_poly.pdbx_strand_id
1 'polypeptide(L)'
;MFKQVADVQTADTLALPTPKVHLRNVAVQPSPVQRELVAGLAERAEAVRAGSVPAEKDNMLLITNDGRKIALDQRLADPALPDFEGSKVNACCENVLRIWRDGAEERLTQLVFCDLSTPKGDGSFNVYDDLRRKLVARGVPEGEVAFIHDTDTE
;
A
#
# COMPACT_ATOMS: atom_id res chain seq x y z
N MET A 1 -23.41 -6.18 28.51
CA MET A 1 -23.35 -7.66 28.54
C MET A 1 -21.91 -8.19 28.42
N PHE A 2 -21.05 -7.71 27.52
CA PHE A 2 -19.65 -8.19 27.39
C PHE A 2 -18.81 -7.94 28.67
N LYS A 3 -18.89 -6.74 29.27
CA LYS A 3 -18.16 -6.39 30.50
C LYS A 3 -18.54 -7.20 31.77
N GLN A 4 -19.58 -8.02 31.70
CA GLN A 4 -20.00 -8.87 32.82
C GLN A 4 -19.35 -10.27 32.81
N VAL A 5 -18.76 -10.67 31.66
CA VAL A 5 -18.19 -11.99 31.45
C VAL A 5 -16.75 -11.98 30.96
N ALA A 6 -16.18 -10.80 30.73
CA ALA A 6 -14.80 -10.63 30.27
C ALA A 6 -14.10 -9.49 31.04
N ASP A 7 -12.87 -9.74 31.46
CA ASP A 7 -11.98 -8.69 31.97
C ASP A 7 -11.44 -7.91 30.76
N VAL A 8 -11.89 -6.66 30.62
CA VAL A 8 -11.50 -5.80 29.50
C VAL A 8 -10.41 -4.84 29.97
N GLN A 9 -9.18 -5.08 29.57
CA GLN A 9 -8.06 -4.20 29.82
C GLN A 9 -7.79 -3.35 28.57
N THR A 10 -7.74 -2.04 28.74
CA THR A 10 -7.34 -1.09 27.69
C THR A 10 -5.93 -0.58 27.92
N ALA A 11 -5.30 0.02 26.91
CA ALA A 11 -3.96 0.62 27.05
C ALA A 11 -3.93 1.65 28.21
N ASP A 12 -5.03 2.40 28.39
CA ASP A 12 -5.17 3.40 29.45
C ASP A 12 -5.24 2.76 30.86
N THR A 13 -5.98 1.64 31.00
CA THR A 13 -6.09 0.91 32.27
C THR A 13 -4.78 0.22 32.67
N LEU A 14 -4.01 -0.23 31.68
CA LEU A 14 -2.72 -0.88 31.91
C LEU A 14 -1.56 0.12 32.09
N ALA A 15 -1.79 1.42 31.88
CA ALA A 15 -0.77 2.47 31.92
C ALA A 15 0.50 2.11 31.14
N LEU A 16 0.32 1.48 29.96
CA LEU A 16 1.44 1.06 29.12
C LEU A 16 2.20 2.27 28.59
N PRO A 17 3.54 2.23 28.56
CA PRO A 17 4.34 3.28 27.95
C PRO A 17 4.07 3.30 26.44
N THR A 18 3.22 4.23 25.98
CA THR A 18 2.92 4.41 24.57
C THR A 18 3.80 5.51 23.97
N PRO A 19 4.40 5.29 22.80
CA PRO A 19 5.20 6.30 22.14
C PRO A 19 4.31 7.47 21.66
N LYS A 20 4.88 8.66 21.65
CA LYS A 20 4.21 9.83 21.09
C LYS A 20 4.15 9.70 19.57
N VAL A 21 2.93 9.70 19.02
CA VAL A 21 2.70 9.58 17.58
C VAL A 21 2.71 10.96 16.91
N HIS A 22 3.46 11.07 15.82
CA HIS A 22 3.44 12.22 14.91
C HIS A 22 2.90 11.76 13.56
N LEU A 23 1.66 12.10 13.24
CA LEU A 23 1.03 11.75 11.97
C LEU A 23 1.39 12.77 10.89
N ARG A 24 1.83 12.27 9.73
CA ARG A 24 2.11 13.07 8.55
C ARG A 24 1.44 12.44 7.32
N ASN A 25 0.48 13.14 6.75
CA ASN A 25 -0.16 12.73 5.49
C ASN A 25 0.64 13.27 4.30
N VAL A 26 1.01 12.40 3.37
CA VAL A 26 1.64 12.76 2.11
C VAL A 26 0.62 12.51 1.00
N ALA A 27 0.06 13.58 0.45
CA ALA A 27 -0.87 13.52 -0.67
C ALA A 27 -0.12 13.67 -1.99
N VAL A 28 -0.45 12.84 -2.97
CA VAL A 28 0.09 12.90 -4.34
C VAL A 28 -1.05 13.13 -5.33
N GLN A 29 -0.71 13.77 -6.46
CA GLN A 29 -1.68 13.98 -7.54
C GLN A 29 -1.76 12.74 -8.42
N PRO A 30 -2.97 12.33 -8.86
CA PRO A 30 -3.11 11.21 -9.78
C PRO A 30 -2.54 11.56 -11.16
N SER A 31 -1.98 10.54 -11.84
CA SER A 31 -1.59 10.67 -13.24
C SER A 31 -2.80 10.92 -14.14
N PRO A 32 -2.61 11.41 -15.39
CA PRO A 32 -3.70 11.47 -16.38
C PRO A 32 -4.36 10.11 -16.61
N VAL A 33 -3.54 9.06 -16.71
CA VAL A 33 -4.03 7.67 -16.90
C VAL A 33 -4.86 7.20 -15.70
N GLN A 34 -4.43 7.48 -14.48
CA GLN A 34 -5.22 7.14 -13.28
C GLN A 34 -6.58 7.83 -13.27
N ARG A 35 -6.67 9.08 -13.74
CA ARG A 35 -7.95 9.80 -13.84
C ARG A 35 -8.90 9.14 -14.85
N GLU A 36 -8.39 8.72 -16.00
CA GLU A 36 -9.17 8.00 -17.00
C GLU A 36 -9.64 6.65 -16.48
N LEU A 37 -8.77 5.88 -15.86
CA LEU A 37 -9.13 4.59 -15.26
C LEU A 37 -10.22 4.75 -14.18
N VAL A 38 -10.12 5.79 -13.34
CA VAL A 38 -11.14 6.07 -12.31
C VAL A 38 -12.47 6.50 -12.93
N ALA A 39 -12.46 7.27 -14.03
CA ALA A 39 -13.67 7.61 -14.77
C ALA A 39 -14.39 6.34 -15.28
N GLY A 40 -13.63 5.39 -15.86
CA GLY A 40 -14.18 4.10 -16.25
C GLY A 40 -14.77 3.28 -15.11
N LEU A 41 -14.22 3.39 -13.89
CA LEU A 41 -14.83 2.74 -12.71
C LEU A 41 -16.19 3.34 -12.36
N ALA A 42 -16.36 4.64 -12.52
CA ALA A 42 -17.66 5.30 -12.27
C ALA A 42 -18.73 4.79 -13.25
N GLU A 43 -18.40 4.68 -14.53
CA GLU A 43 -19.31 4.12 -15.55
C GLU A 43 -19.69 2.65 -15.23
N ARG A 44 -18.71 1.83 -14.82
CA ARG A 44 -18.97 0.45 -14.39
C ARG A 44 -19.90 0.41 -13.15
N ALA A 45 -19.68 1.30 -12.20
CA ALA A 45 -20.52 1.36 -10.99
C ALA A 45 -21.97 1.74 -11.32
N GLU A 46 -22.18 2.63 -12.28
CA GLU A 46 -23.53 2.98 -12.76
C GLU A 46 -24.19 1.79 -13.46
N ALA A 47 -23.47 1.08 -14.32
CA ALA A 47 -23.98 -0.11 -15.00
C ALA A 47 -24.39 -1.22 -14.00
N VAL A 48 -23.60 -1.45 -12.95
CA VAL A 48 -23.93 -2.40 -11.88
C VAL A 48 -25.17 -1.96 -11.10
N ARG A 49 -25.28 -0.67 -10.75
CA ARG A 49 -26.46 -0.12 -10.05
C ARG A 49 -27.73 -0.23 -10.89
N ALA A 50 -27.62 -0.03 -12.20
CA ALA A 50 -28.72 -0.17 -13.13
C ALA A 50 -29.13 -1.63 -13.41
N GLY A 51 -28.39 -2.61 -12.88
CA GLY A 51 -28.64 -4.03 -13.13
C GLY A 51 -28.37 -4.46 -14.56
N SER A 52 -27.61 -3.68 -15.35
CA SER A 52 -27.32 -3.95 -16.76
C SER A 52 -26.18 -4.95 -16.94
N VAL A 53 -25.45 -5.29 -15.88
CA VAL A 53 -24.33 -6.23 -15.90
C VAL A 53 -24.57 -7.35 -14.89
N PRO A 54 -24.42 -8.64 -15.26
CA PRO A 54 -24.51 -9.74 -14.30
C PRO A 54 -23.44 -9.62 -13.20
N ALA A 55 -23.82 -9.92 -11.94
CA ALA A 55 -22.95 -9.79 -10.78
C ALA A 55 -21.66 -10.65 -10.85
N GLU A 56 -21.72 -11.75 -11.63
CA GLU A 56 -20.57 -12.64 -11.89
C GLU A 56 -19.54 -11.99 -12.83
N LYS A 57 -19.98 -11.04 -13.68
CA LYS A 57 -19.11 -10.33 -14.62
C LYS A 57 -18.50 -9.09 -13.99
N ASP A 58 -19.34 -8.31 -13.27
CA ASP A 58 -18.86 -7.12 -12.57
C ASP A 58 -19.78 -6.79 -11.37
N ASN A 59 -19.19 -6.28 -10.32
CA ASN A 59 -19.88 -5.92 -9.09
C ASN A 59 -19.11 -4.87 -8.30
N MET A 60 -19.75 -4.26 -7.31
CA MET A 60 -19.15 -3.19 -6.50
C MET A 60 -17.89 -3.62 -5.76
N LEU A 61 -17.73 -4.90 -5.41
CA LEU A 61 -16.52 -5.41 -4.75
C LEU A 61 -15.32 -5.41 -5.71
N LEU A 62 -15.52 -5.89 -6.94
CA LEU A 62 -14.50 -5.86 -7.98
C LEU A 62 -14.09 -4.42 -8.31
N ILE A 63 -15.06 -3.53 -8.53
CA ILE A 63 -14.84 -2.11 -8.82
C ILE A 63 -14.05 -1.44 -7.69
N THR A 64 -14.41 -1.70 -6.43
CA THR A 64 -13.70 -1.15 -5.27
C THR A 64 -12.25 -1.66 -5.20
N ASN A 65 -12.05 -2.95 -5.46
CA ASN A 65 -10.71 -3.54 -5.46
C ASN A 65 -9.83 -2.99 -6.59
N ASP A 66 -10.40 -2.83 -7.79
CA ASP A 66 -9.70 -2.21 -8.91
C ASP A 66 -9.36 -0.75 -8.61
N GLY A 67 -10.28 0.00 -8.00
CA GLY A 67 -10.04 1.36 -7.55
C GLY A 67 -8.90 1.49 -6.55
N ARG A 68 -8.80 0.55 -5.60
CA ARG A 68 -7.69 0.51 -4.63
C ARG A 68 -6.35 0.25 -5.34
N LYS A 69 -6.31 -0.67 -6.30
CA LYS A 69 -5.12 -0.96 -7.11
C LYS A 69 -4.67 0.26 -7.91
N ILE A 70 -5.60 0.87 -8.68
CA ILE A 70 -5.35 2.07 -9.49
C ILE A 70 -4.84 3.22 -8.61
N ALA A 71 -5.46 3.41 -7.43
CA ALA A 71 -5.06 4.45 -6.52
C ALA A 71 -3.68 4.25 -5.88
N LEU A 72 -3.20 3.02 -5.79
CA LEU A 72 -1.87 2.70 -5.29
C LEU A 72 -0.82 2.90 -6.39
N ASP A 73 -0.97 2.19 -7.50
CA ASP A 73 -0.10 2.29 -8.67
C ASP A 73 -0.85 1.85 -9.94
N GLN A 74 -0.79 2.65 -11.00
CA GLN A 74 -1.48 2.36 -12.27
C GLN A 74 -1.04 1.03 -12.90
N ARG A 75 0.19 0.59 -12.66
CA ARG A 75 0.74 -0.69 -13.16
C ARG A 75 0.07 -1.92 -12.53
N LEU A 76 -0.67 -1.75 -11.44
CA LEU A 76 -1.49 -2.82 -10.87
C LEU A 76 -2.79 -3.06 -11.64
N ALA A 77 -3.22 -2.08 -12.43
CA ALA A 77 -4.33 -2.24 -13.37
C ALA A 77 -3.84 -2.77 -14.73
N ASP A 78 -2.74 -2.22 -15.23
CA ASP A 78 -2.09 -2.67 -16.46
C ASP A 78 -0.56 -2.57 -16.31
N PRO A 79 0.15 -3.71 -16.21
CA PRO A 79 1.60 -3.75 -16.09
C PRO A 79 2.38 -3.12 -17.25
N ALA A 80 1.74 -2.90 -18.40
CA ALA A 80 2.35 -2.24 -19.56
C ALA A 80 2.44 -0.71 -19.40
N LEU A 81 1.72 -0.15 -18.43
CA LEU A 81 1.76 1.29 -18.15
C LEU A 81 3.13 1.69 -17.54
N PRO A 82 3.60 2.90 -17.87
CA PRO A 82 4.87 3.39 -17.34
C PRO A 82 4.79 3.65 -15.83
N ASP A 83 5.96 3.62 -15.18
CA ASP A 83 6.10 4.13 -13.82
C ASP A 83 5.83 5.64 -13.82
N PHE A 84 4.89 6.06 -12.99
CA PHE A 84 4.56 7.48 -12.83
C PHE A 84 5.37 8.09 -11.69
N GLU A 85 6.22 9.07 -12.02
CA GLU A 85 7.12 9.69 -11.04
C GLU A 85 6.38 10.22 -9.80
N GLY A 86 5.22 10.84 -9.98
CA GLY A 86 4.36 11.34 -8.91
C GLY A 86 3.52 10.28 -8.19
N SER A 87 3.80 8.98 -8.36
CA SER A 87 3.02 7.90 -7.75
C SER A 87 3.19 7.85 -6.21
N LYS A 88 2.23 7.23 -5.53
CA LYS A 88 2.33 6.96 -4.09
C LYS A 88 3.54 6.10 -3.75
N VAL A 89 3.88 5.15 -4.60
CA VAL A 89 5.03 4.26 -4.41
C VAL A 89 6.34 5.06 -4.47
N ASN A 90 6.47 5.96 -5.44
CA ASN A 90 7.63 6.84 -5.54
C ASN A 90 7.72 7.82 -4.37
N ALA A 91 6.61 8.43 -3.96
CA ALA A 91 6.57 9.29 -2.78
C ALA A 91 6.93 8.54 -1.49
N CYS A 92 6.50 7.28 -1.36
CA CYS A 92 6.91 6.40 -0.26
C CYS A 92 8.41 6.13 -0.31
N CYS A 93 8.95 5.77 -1.47
CA CYS A 93 10.38 5.54 -1.67
C CYS A 93 11.22 6.75 -1.25
N GLU A 94 10.86 7.95 -1.70
CA GLU A 94 11.53 9.19 -1.30
C GLU A 94 11.52 9.41 0.22
N ASN A 95 10.37 9.18 0.83
CA ASN A 95 10.22 9.34 2.28
C ASN A 95 11.08 8.32 3.06
N VAL A 96 11.09 7.06 2.63
CA VAL A 96 11.93 6.00 3.22
C VAL A 96 13.40 6.34 3.08
N LEU A 97 13.85 6.77 1.91
CA LEU A 97 15.24 7.17 1.67
C LEU A 97 15.67 8.35 2.53
N ARG A 98 14.80 9.35 2.65
CA ARG A 98 15.07 10.50 3.50
C ARG A 98 15.27 10.07 4.96
N ILE A 99 14.34 9.28 5.50
CA ILE A 99 14.41 8.81 6.90
C ILE A 99 15.63 7.88 7.10
N TRP A 100 15.93 7.03 6.12
CA TRP A 100 17.10 6.15 6.18
C TRP A 100 18.41 6.94 6.27
N ARG A 101 18.55 8.02 5.49
CA ARG A 101 19.73 8.89 5.54
C ARG A 101 19.80 9.68 6.83
N ASP A 102 18.66 10.29 7.22
CA ASP A 102 18.59 11.11 8.44
C ASP A 102 18.83 10.29 9.72
N GLY A 103 18.42 9.02 9.71
CA GLY A 103 18.55 8.10 10.84
C GLY A 103 19.78 7.18 10.80
N ALA A 104 20.71 7.38 9.87
CA ALA A 104 21.83 6.46 9.66
C ALA A 104 22.77 6.32 10.87
N GLU A 105 23.06 7.39 11.58
CA GLU A 105 23.91 7.38 12.76
C GLU A 105 23.27 6.61 13.92
N GLU A 106 21.96 6.73 14.08
CA GLU A 106 21.17 6.08 15.13
C GLU A 106 20.72 4.66 14.76
N ARG A 107 20.97 4.23 13.50
CA ARG A 107 20.53 2.94 12.94
C ARG A 107 19.04 2.70 13.10
N LEU A 108 18.23 3.71 12.79
CA LEU A 108 16.78 3.63 12.93
C LEU A 108 16.17 2.61 11.95
N THR A 109 15.19 1.86 12.44
CA THR A 109 14.43 0.90 11.64
C THR A 109 13.11 1.53 11.19
N GLN A 110 12.70 1.23 9.96
CA GLN A 110 11.43 1.68 9.40
C GLN A 110 10.54 0.48 9.09
N LEU A 111 9.25 0.61 9.35
CA LEU A 111 8.23 -0.35 8.95
C LEU A 111 7.36 0.27 7.86
N VAL A 112 7.25 -0.42 6.73
CA VAL A 112 6.39 -0.02 5.61
C VAL A 112 5.26 -1.03 5.47
N PHE A 113 4.02 -0.56 5.63
CA PHE A 113 2.84 -1.39 5.50
C PHE A 113 2.18 -1.16 4.15
N CYS A 114 1.93 -2.26 3.43
CA CYS A 114 1.17 -2.27 2.19
C CYS A 114 0.26 -3.50 2.19
N ASP A 115 -1.04 -3.29 2.11
CA ASP A 115 -2.07 -4.34 2.16
C ASP A 115 -2.47 -4.85 0.77
N LEU A 116 -1.82 -4.35 -0.28
CA LEU A 116 -2.05 -4.74 -1.66
C LEU A 116 -0.77 -5.18 -2.34
N SER A 117 -0.93 -5.98 -3.41
CA SER A 117 0.19 -6.31 -4.29
C SER A 117 1.30 -7.14 -3.62
N THR A 118 0.94 -8.03 -2.71
CA THR A 118 1.89 -8.99 -2.12
C THR A 118 2.56 -9.82 -3.21
N PRO A 119 3.89 -10.06 -3.14
CA PRO A 119 4.61 -10.88 -4.10
C PRO A 119 4.00 -12.28 -4.23
N LYS A 120 3.81 -12.75 -5.47
CA LYS A 120 3.26 -14.08 -5.76
C LYS A 120 4.32 -15.09 -6.19
N GLY A 121 5.55 -14.65 -6.42
CA GLY A 121 6.62 -15.51 -6.93
C GLY A 121 6.48 -15.91 -8.40
N ASP A 122 5.51 -15.35 -9.12
CA ASP A 122 5.22 -15.65 -10.53
C ASP A 122 5.88 -14.67 -11.52
N GLY A 123 6.70 -13.74 -11.03
CA GLY A 123 7.34 -12.69 -11.83
C GLY A 123 6.42 -11.55 -12.24
N SER A 124 5.15 -11.55 -11.83
CA SER A 124 4.24 -10.44 -12.08
C SER A 124 4.67 -9.17 -11.33
N PHE A 125 4.32 -8.00 -11.89
CA PHE A 125 4.57 -6.73 -11.24
C PHE A 125 3.91 -6.69 -9.86
N ASN A 126 4.69 -6.31 -8.85
CA ASN A 126 4.20 -6.03 -7.52
C ASN A 126 4.94 -4.84 -6.89
N VAL A 127 4.28 -4.16 -5.96
CA VAL A 127 4.77 -2.94 -5.32
C VAL A 127 5.96 -3.23 -4.38
N TYR A 128 6.00 -4.40 -3.76
CA TYR A 128 7.07 -4.79 -2.84
C TYR A 128 8.42 -4.87 -3.55
N ASP A 129 8.48 -5.64 -4.64
CA ASP A 129 9.71 -5.78 -5.42
C ASP A 129 10.10 -4.48 -6.12
N ASP A 130 9.11 -3.68 -6.58
CA ASP A 130 9.37 -2.37 -7.17
C ASP A 130 9.99 -1.41 -6.15
N LEU A 131 9.47 -1.36 -4.92
CA LEU A 131 10.00 -0.53 -3.85
C LEU A 131 11.41 -0.97 -3.45
N ARG A 132 11.65 -2.30 -3.23
CA ARG A 132 12.99 -2.86 -2.96
C ARG A 132 13.97 -2.44 -4.03
N ARG A 133 13.63 -2.67 -5.31
CA ARG A 133 14.48 -2.31 -6.44
C ARG A 133 14.83 -0.82 -6.47
N LYS A 134 13.85 0.05 -6.23
CA LYS A 134 14.04 1.50 -6.19
C LYS A 134 14.94 1.95 -5.04
N LEU A 135 14.78 1.36 -3.86
CA LEU A 135 15.61 1.65 -2.69
C LEU A 135 17.07 1.22 -2.93
N VAL A 136 17.27 -0.01 -3.42
CA VAL A 136 18.61 -0.55 -3.73
C VAL A 136 19.31 0.27 -4.82
N ALA A 137 18.58 0.63 -5.89
CA ALA A 137 19.11 1.48 -6.96
C ALA A 137 19.55 2.87 -6.48
N ARG A 138 19.07 3.32 -5.32
CA ARG A 138 19.40 4.60 -4.69
C ARG A 138 20.38 4.48 -3.52
N GLY A 139 20.98 3.30 -3.35
CA GLY A 139 22.11 3.07 -2.45
C GLY A 139 21.76 2.44 -1.11
N VAL A 140 20.51 2.03 -0.87
CA VAL A 140 20.18 1.21 0.30
C VAL A 140 20.75 -0.19 0.07
N PRO A 141 21.56 -0.75 0.99
CA PRO A 141 22.03 -2.12 0.87
C PRO A 141 20.86 -3.11 0.80
N GLU A 142 20.94 -4.10 -0.10
CA GLU A 142 19.86 -5.07 -0.27
C GLU A 142 19.52 -5.83 1.02
N GLY A 143 20.53 -6.14 1.82
CA GLY A 143 20.36 -6.81 3.12
C GLY A 143 19.67 -5.96 4.20
N GLU A 144 19.45 -4.66 3.96
CA GLU A 144 18.68 -3.78 4.85
C GLU A 144 17.19 -3.71 4.48
N VAL A 145 16.77 -4.37 3.39
CA VAL A 145 15.38 -4.42 2.94
C VAL A 145 14.86 -5.85 3.05
N ALA A 146 13.99 -6.10 4.01
CA ALA A 146 13.39 -7.42 4.23
C ALA A 146 11.85 -7.34 4.12
N PHE A 147 11.25 -8.41 3.63
CA PHE A 147 9.81 -8.60 3.64
C PHE A 147 9.42 -9.61 4.73
N ILE A 148 8.28 -9.37 5.38
CA ILE A 148 7.76 -10.31 6.38
C ILE A 148 7.49 -11.71 5.77
N HIS A 149 7.25 -11.76 4.46
CA HIS A 149 6.98 -12.99 3.71
C HIS A 149 8.25 -13.82 3.42
N ASP A 150 9.43 -13.20 3.57
CA ASP A 150 10.72 -13.87 3.35
C ASP A 150 11.21 -14.55 4.65
N THR A 151 10.51 -14.38 5.78
CA THR A 151 10.87 -14.99 7.05
C THR A 151 10.21 -16.35 7.19
N ASP A 152 11.01 -17.41 7.31
CA ASP A 152 10.52 -18.72 7.72
C ASP A 152 9.96 -18.58 9.14
N THR A 153 8.68 -18.84 9.30
CA THR A 153 8.07 -19.03 10.64
C THR A 153 8.46 -20.42 11.11
N GLU A 154 9.49 -20.52 11.95
CA GLU A 154 9.71 -21.70 12.77
C GLU A 154 8.60 -21.86 13.82
#